data_e0fbbb913f8e90d4b223689b98e662ee
#
_entry.id   e0fbbb913f8e90d4b223689b98e662ee
#
_cell.length_a   1.000
_cell.length_b   1.000
_cell.length_c   1.000
_cell.angle_alpha   90.00
_cell.angle_beta   90.00
_cell.angle_gamma   90.00
#
_symmetry.space_group_name_H-M   'P 1'
#
loop_
_entity.id
_entity.type
_entity.pdbx_description
1 polymer ?
#
loop_
_entity_poly.entity_id
_entity_poly.type
_entity_poly.pdbx_seq_one_letter_code
_entity_poly.pdbx_strand_id
1 'polypeptide(L)'
;MDLGTLVSTVTGAAIGVGATSLADWSKWRREQAERRTAVKRELYAAYLAAVARSWNDMRAVVVNGTEPWPERASLAGDVYRSGGVYELRYQISITAPPDIVALSDQVMRGMRDLVRRLEEGETFSDWTELRNANRPWFDAFDTMRGRMRLDLDDTSRPLPPDTR
;
A
#
# COMPACT_ATOMS: atom_id res chain seq x y z
N MET A 1 -33.22 -41.36 -41.93
CA MET A 1 -32.37 -40.49 -41.12
C MET A 1 -33.19 -40.09 -39.89
N ASP A 2 -32.80 -40.65 -38.74
CA ASP A 2 -33.61 -40.48 -37.52
C ASP A 2 -33.46 -39.07 -36.91
N LEU A 3 -34.58 -38.36 -36.81
CA LEU A 3 -34.68 -37.04 -36.13
C LEU A 3 -34.16 -37.08 -34.71
N GLY A 4 -34.24 -38.24 -34.03
CA GLY A 4 -33.73 -38.45 -32.68
C GLY A 4 -32.21 -38.26 -32.53
N THR A 5 -31.44 -38.68 -33.56
CA THR A 5 -29.98 -38.58 -33.54
C THR A 5 -29.49 -37.14 -33.75
N LEU A 6 -30.20 -36.33 -34.54
CA LEU A 6 -29.91 -34.91 -34.75
C LEU A 6 -30.14 -34.08 -33.51
N VAL A 7 -31.24 -34.31 -32.77
CA VAL A 7 -31.57 -33.57 -31.56
C VAL A 7 -30.57 -33.83 -30.43
N SER A 8 -30.10 -35.09 -30.28
CA SER A 8 -29.12 -35.41 -29.22
C SER A 8 -27.74 -34.82 -29.49
N THR A 9 -27.34 -34.68 -30.76
CA THR A 9 -26.04 -34.10 -31.12
C THR A 9 -26.00 -32.58 -30.91
N VAL A 10 -27.10 -31.90 -31.21
CA VAL A 10 -27.21 -30.44 -31.01
C VAL A 10 -27.25 -30.09 -29.52
N THR A 11 -27.95 -30.86 -28.68
CA THR A 11 -28.03 -30.64 -27.23
C THR A 11 -26.67 -30.90 -26.56
N GLY A 12 -25.94 -31.91 -26.98
CA GLY A 12 -24.59 -32.20 -26.44
C GLY A 12 -23.56 -31.13 -26.79
N ALA A 13 -23.60 -30.57 -28.01
CA ALA A 13 -22.71 -29.49 -28.43
C ALA A 13 -22.99 -28.17 -27.68
N ALA A 14 -24.24 -27.82 -27.43
CA ALA A 14 -24.63 -26.63 -26.71
C ALA A 14 -24.19 -26.65 -25.20
N ILE A 15 -24.28 -27.82 -24.57
CA ILE A 15 -23.83 -28.00 -23.17
C ILE A 15 -22.30 -27.98 -23.09
N GLY A 16 -21.59 -28.53 -24.06
CA GLY A 16 -20.13 -28.56 -24.11
C GLY A 16 -19.50 -27.16 -24.27
N VAL A 17 -20.06 -26.33 -25.14
CA VAL A 17 -19.57 -24.95 -25.38
C VAL A 17 -19.90 -24.04 -24.19
N GLY A 18 -21.07 -24.20 -23.56
CA GLY A 18 -21.43 -23.42 -22.38
C GLY A 18 -20.53 -23.71 -21.17
N ALA A 19 -20.19 -24.98 -20.94
CA ALA A 19 -19.35 -25.36 -19.80
C ALA A 19 -17.88 -24.90 -19.96
N THR A 20 -17.32 -24.97 -21.15
CA THR A 20 -15.96 -24.47 -21.45
C THR A 20 -15.89 -22.93 -21.30
N SER A 21 -16.87 -22.20 -21.79
CA SER A 21 -16.92 -20.74 -21.69
C SER A 21 -17.02 -20.26 -20.25
N LEU A 22 -17.78 -20.94 -19.40
CA LEU A 22 -17.88 -20.61 -17.97
C LEU A 22 -16.58 -20.92 -17.21
N ALA A 23 -15.90 -22.03 -17.53
CA ALA A 23 -14.63 -22.37 -16.93
C ALA A 23 -13.53 -21.38 -17.33
N ASP A 24 -13.46 -20.99 -18.59
CA ASP A 24 -12.50 -20.02 -19.10
C ASP A 24 -12.74 -18.61 -18.50
N TRP A 25 -14.01 -18.22 -18.37
CA TRP A 25 -14.37 -16.94 -17.74
C TRP A 25 -14.02 -16.91 -16.25
N SER A 26 -14.24 -18.00 -15.52
CA SER A 26 -13.88 -18.11 -14.10
C SER A 26 -12.35 -18.08 -13.91
N LYS A 27 -11.59 -18.73 -14.80
CA LYS A 27 -10.13 -18.71 -14.82
C LYS A 27 -9.61 -17.31 -15.10
N TRP A 28 -10.14 -16.64 -16.11
CA TRP A 28 -9.78 -15.27 -16.46
C TRP A 28 -10.04 -14.29 -15.30
N ARG A 29 -11.19 -14.40 -14.61
CA ARG A 29 -11.49 -13.58 -13.41
C ARG A 29 -10.48 -13.79 -12.28
N ARG A 30 -10.07 -15.04 -12.02
CA ARG A 30 -9.05 -15.35 -11.00
C ARG A 30 -7.70 -14.75 -11.37
N GLU A 31 -7.26 -14.92 -12.59
CA GLU A 31 -6.01 -14.35 -13.09
C GLU A 31 -6.00 -12.81 -12.99
N GLN A 32 -7.12 -12.15 -13.29
CA GLN A 32 -7.25 -10.70 -13.14
C GLN A 32 -7.22 -10.27 -11.67
N ALA A 33 -7.85 -10.99 -10.77
CA ALA A 33 -7.82 -10.73 -9.34
C ALA A 33 -6.39 -10.90 -8.78
N GLU A 34 -5.70 -11.97 -9.16
CA GLU A 34 -4.31 -12.23 -8.77
C GLU A 34 -3.36 -11.12 -9.25
N ARG A 35 -3.50 -10.69 -10.51
CA ARG A 35 -2.70 -9.58 -11.07
C ARG A 35 -2.94 -8.27 -10.30
N ARG A 36 -4.20 -7.94 -10.00
CA ARG A 36 -4.53 -6.74 -9.21
C ARG A 36 -3.92 -6.80 -7.81
N THR A 37 -4.02 -7.94 -7.15
CA THR A 37 -3.43 -8.15 -5.82
C THR A 37 -1.91 -8.07 -5.86
N ALA A 38 -1.26 -8.60 -6.90
CA ALA A 38 0.19 -8.54 -7.08
C ALA A 38 0.67 -7.09 -7.23
N VAL A 39 0.02 -6.30 -8.11
CA VAL A 39 0.34 -4.87 -8.31
C VAL A 39 0.14 -4.07 -7.01
N LYS A 40 -0.97 -4.32 -6.30
CA LYS A 40 -1.26 -3.65 -5.03
C LYS A 40 -0.23 -3.99 -3.95
N ARG A 41 0.18 -5.25 -3.87
CA ARG A 41 1.23 -5.72 -2.94
C ARG A 41 2.56 -5.04 -3.21
N GLU A 42 2.97 -4.95 -4.46
CA GLU A 42 4.20 -4.27 -4.88
C GLU A 42 4.18 -2.78 -4.51
N LEU A 43 3.07 -2.09 -4.78
CA LEU A 43 2.89 -0.69 -4.43
C LEU A 43 2.95 -0.47 -2.91
N TYR A 44 2.26 -1.29 -2.11
CA TYR A 44 2.29 -1.19 -0.64
C TYR A 44 3.69 -1.43 -0.09
N ALA A 45 4.39 -2.44 -0.59
CA ALA A 45 5.77 -2.73 -0.19
C ALA A 45 6.72 -1.57 -0.54
N ALA A 46 6.62 -1.02 -1.76
CA ALA A 46 7.42 0.11 -2.19
C ALA A 46 7.17 1.37 -1.32
N TYR A 47 5.88 1.66 -1.04
CA TYR A 47 5.51 2.81 -0.22
C TYR A 47 6.01 2.67 1.22
N LEU A 48 5.77 1.53 1.88
CA LEU A 48 6.25 1.28 3.24
C LEU A 48 7.77 1.35 3.33
N ALA A 49 8.48 0.80 2.34
CA ALA A 49 9.93 0.87 2.28
C ALA A 49 10.44 2.31 2.09
N ALA A 50 9.80 3.11 1.25
CA ALA A 50 10.18 4.52 1.05
C ALA A 50 9.95 5.34 2.34
N VAL A 51 8.80 5.20 2.99
CA VAL A 51 8.50 5.86 4.27
C VAL A 51 9.53 5.47 5.34
N ALA A 52 9.83 4.16 5.47
CA ALA A 52 10.78 3.68 6.46
C ALA A 52 12.20 4.19 6.19
N ARG A 53 12.65 4.23 4.93
CA ARG A 53 13.94 4.82 4.56
C ARG A 53 13.99 6.30 4.91
N SER A 54 13.04 7.10 4.44
CA SER A 54 13.01 8.54 4.73
C SER A 54 13.02 8.82 6.23
N TRP A 55 12.26 8.06 7.02
CA TRP A 55 12.29 8.18 8.48
C TRP A 55 13.67 7.84 9.07
N ASN A 56 14.30 6.73 8.63
CA ASN A 56 15.62 6.34 9.14
C ASN A 56 16.71 7.34 8.76
N ASP A 57 16.65 7.90 7.56
CA ASP A 57 17.60 8.90 7.10
C ASP A 57 17.42 10.22 7.87
N MET A 58 16.18 10.68 8.09
CA MET A 58 15.89 11.84 8.95
C MET A 58 16.41 11.60 10.38
N ARG A 59 16.15 10.42 10.95
CA ARG A 59 16.66 10.05 12.27
C ARG A 59 18.19 10.10 12.33
N ALA A 60 18.86 9.57 11.31
CA ALA A 60 20.32 9.57 11.27
C ALA A 60 20.88 10.99 11.28
N VAL A 61 20.29 11.89 10.52
CA VAL A 61 20.67 13.32 10.53
C VAL A 61 20.39 13.96 11.89
N VAL A 62 19.21 13.73 12.46
CA VAL A 62 18.78 14.40 13.70
C VAL A 62 19.55 13.93 14.93
N VAL A 63 19.78 12.61 15.06
CA VAL A 63 20.39 12.02 16.26
C VAL A 63 21.89 11.85 16.13
N ASN A 64 22.40 11.47 14.95
CA ASN A 64 23.81 11.13 14.76
C ASN A 64 24.59 12.20 13.98
N GLY A 65 23.93 13.26 13.47
CA GLY A 65 24.58 14.33 12.75
C GLY A 65 25.57 15.08 13.63
N THR A 66 26.70 15.49 13.05
CA THR A 66 27.76 16.25 13.71
C THR A 66 27.69 17.75 13.41
N GLU A 67 26.86 18.12 12.44
CA GLU A 67 26.66 19.49 11.99
C GLU A 67 25.94 20.33 13.08
N PRO A 68 26.11 21.66 13.07
CA PRO A 68 25.30 22.57 13.90
C PRO A 68 23.81 22.34 13.68
N TRP A 69 23.02 22.59 14.72
CA TRP A 69 21.59 22.27 14.71
C TRP A 69 20.79 22.85 13.53
N PRO A 70 20.98 24.12 13.11
CA PRO A 70 20.23 24.66 11.96
C PRO A 70 20.51 23.91 10.66
N GLU A 71 21.76 23.43 10.48
CA GLU A 71 22.13 22.64 9.30
C GLU A 71 21.50 21.24 9.34
N ARG A 72 21.48 20.60 10.51
CA ARG A 72 20.79 19.31 10.69
C ARG A 72 19.28 19.41 10.40
N ALA A 73 18.62 20.47 10.85
CA ALA A 73 17.21 20.71 10.57
C ALA A 73 16.96 20.85 9.05
N SER A 74 17.83 21.61 8.35
CA SER A 74 17.76 21.77 6.90
C SER A 74 17.97 20.43 6.17
N LEU A 75 19.00 19.66 6.56
CA LEU A 75 19.27 18.32 5.98
C LEU A 75 18.13 17.35 6.19
N ALA A 76 17.49 17.34 7.37
CA ALA A 76 16.32 16.52 7.63
C ALA A 76 15.13 16.88 6.70
N GLY A 77 14.96 18.17 6.42
CA GLY A 77 13.99 18.67 5.45
C GLY A 77 14.30 18.20 4.01
N ASP A 78 15.58 18.20 3.62
CA ASP A 78 16.00 17.73 2.30
C ASP A 78 15.77 16.22 2.14
N VAL A 79 16.11 15.43 3.14
CA VAL A 79 15.83 13.98 3.19
C VAL A 79 14.33 13.71 3.05
N TYR A 80 13.49 14.45 3.76
CA TYR A 80 12.04 14.32 3.64
C TYR A 80 11.54 14.61 2.23
N ARG A 81 12.04 15.67 1.58
CA ARG A 81 11.64 16.07 0.23
C ARG A 81 12.12 15.11 -0.86
N SER A 82 13.33 14.57 -0.71
CA SER A 82 13.98 13.72 -1.72
C SER A 82 13.64 12.23 -1.61
N GLY A 83 12.95 11.81 -0.55
CA GLY A 83 12.73 10.39 -0.23
C GLY A 83 11.79 9.62 -1.17
N GLY A 84 11.23 10.25 -2.21
CA GLY A 84 10.34 9.59 -3.19
C GLY A 84 9.00 9.10 -2.62
N VAL A 85 8.66 9.52 -1.39
CA VAL A 85 7.44 9.07 -0.71
C VAL A 85 6.20 9.71 -1.32
N TYR A 86 6.32 10.93 -1.85
CA TYR A 86 5.19 11.67 -2.41
C TYR A 86 4.60 10.99 -3.65
N GLU A 87 5.45 10.53 -4.57
CA GLU A 87 5.04 9.86 -5.81
C GLU A 87 4.27 8.57 -5.50
N LEU A 88 4.81 7.78 -4.57
CA LEU A 88 4.16 6.55 -4.12
C LEU A 88 2.85 6.82 -3.37
N ARG A 89 2.79 7.90 -2.58
CA ARG A 89 1.55 8.31 -1.91
C ARG A 89 0.45 8.67 -2.91
N TYR A 90 0.76 9.33 -4.02
CA TYR A 90 -0.24 9.56 -5.08
C TYR A 90 -0.76 8.26 -5.66
N GLN A 91 0.10 7.27 -5.88
CA GLN A 91 -0.32 5.94 -6.33
C GLN A 91 -1.21 5.24 -5.28
N ILE A 92 -0.87 5.35 -3.99
CA ILE A 92 -1.71 4.88 -2.88
C ILE A 92 -3.09 5.55 -2.93
N SER A 93 -3.15 6.86 -3.16
CA SER A 93 -4.41 7.62 -3.13
C SER A 93 -5.43 7.19 -4.20
N ILE A 94 -4.98 6.59 -5.30
CA ILE A 94 -5.85 6.10 -6.39
C ILE A 94 -6.08 4.58 -6.35
N THR A 95 -5.29 3.85 -5.56
CA THR A 95 -5.30 2.37 -5.60
C THR A 95 -5.85 1.75 -4.31
N ALA A 96 -5.61 2.41 -3.17
CA ALA A 96 -5.93 1.89 -1.84
C ALA A 96 -7.34 2.32 -1.38
N PRO A 97 -7.96 1.55 -0.46
CA PRO A 97 -9.17 1.96 0.25
C PRO A 97 -9.01 3.29 1.01
N PRO A 98 -10.13 4.03 1.23
CA PRO A 98 -10.07 5.37 1.85
C PRO A 98 -9.44 5.41 3.24
N ASP A 99 -9.57 4.36 4.04
CA ASP A 99 -8.97 4.27 5.37
C ASP A 99 -7.43 4.17 5.31
N ILE A 100 -6.88 3.44 4.34
CA ILE A 100 -5.43 3.38 4.10
C ILE A 100 -4.92 4.72 3.57
N VAL A 101 -5.68 5.38 2.69
CA VAL A 101 -5.35 6.73 2.19
C VAL A 101 -5.28 7.71 3.36
N ALA A 102 -6.28 7.71 4.25
CA ALA A 102 -6.30 8.59 5.44
C ALA A 102 -5.11 8.34 6.37
N LEU A 103 -4.72 7.07 6.58
CA LEU A 103 -3.55 6.71 7.37
C LEU A 103 -2.25 7.14 6.69
N SER A 104 -2.14 7.02 5.36
CA SER A 104 -0.98 7.51 4.62
C SER A 104 -0.82 9.02 4.75
N ASP A 105 -1.93 9.77 4.75
CA ASP A 105 -1.93 11.21 4.99
C ASP A 105 -1.48 11.56 6.40
N GLN A 106 -1.88 10.78 7.39
CA GLN A 106 -1.48 10.96 8.77
C GLN A 106 0.02 10.71 8.97
N VAL A 107 0.55 9.66 8.35
CA VAL A 107 1.99 9.35 8.35
C VAL A 107 2.79 10.50 7.71
N MET A 108 2.36 10.99 6.55
CA MET A 108 3.04 12.10 5.86
C MET A 108 2.96 13.41 6.64
N ARG A 109 1.83 13.69 7.29
CA ARG A 109 1.70 14.87 8.17
C ARG A 109 2.68 14.78 9.34
N GLY A 110 2.79 13.64 10.00
CA GLY A 110 3.71 13.48 11.12
C GLY A 110 5.17 13.69 10.75
N MET A 111 5.61 13.21 9.55
CA MET A 111 6.96 13.51 9.06
C MET A 111 7.17 15.01 8.79
N ARG A 112 6.21 15.66 8.17
CA ARG A 112 6.25 17.12 7.92
C ARG A 112 6.26 17.92 9.21
N ASP A 113 5.46 17.51 10.17
CA ASP A 113 5.42 18.19 11.50
C ASP A 113 6.74 18.04 12.24
N LEU A 114 7.41 16.90 12.12
CA LEU A 114 8.77 16.74 12.64
C LEU A 114 9.72 17.74 11.99
N VAL A 115 9.78 17.81 10.66
CA VAL A 115 10.66 18.76 9.94
C VAL A 115 10.38 20.19 10.40
N ARG A 116 9.11 20.61 10.48
CA ARG A 116 8.73 21.95 10.96
C ARG A 116 9.23 22.22 12.39
N ARG A 117 9.07 21.29 13.31
CA ARG A 117 9.55 21.43 14.70
C ARG A 117 11.07 21.58 14.77
N LEU A 118 11.81 20.82 13.92
CA LEU A 118 13.26 20.94 13.80
C LEU A 118 13.67 22.35 13.29
N GLU A 119 12.97 22.85 12.27
CA GLU A 119 13.19 24.19 11.71
C GLU A 119 12.83 25.30 12.73
N GLU A 120 11.85 25.06 13.61
CA GLU A 120 11.49 25.95 14.74
C GLU A 120 12.49 25.86 15.91
N GLY A 121 13.52 25.01 15.84
CA GLY A 121 14.60 24.90 16.81
C GLY A 121 14.42 23.81 17.86
N GLU A 122 13.42 22.91 17.72
CA GLU A 122 13.32 21.75 18.60
C GLU A 122 14.50 20.80 18.37
N THR A 123 15.12 20.35 19.44
CA THR A 123 16.32 19.48 19.41
C THR A 123 16.04 18.18 20.14
N PHE A 124 16.72 17.12 19.75
CA PHE A 124 16.63 15.81 20.39
C PHE A 124 18.02 15.32 20.77
N SER A 125 18.21 14.91 22.03
CA SER A 125 19.48 14.44 22.55
C SER A 125 19.80 13.02 22.11
N ASP A 126 18.77 12.19 21.94
CA ASP A 126 18.92 10.78 21.59
C ASP A 126 17.69 10.21 20.85
N TRP A 127 17.83 8.95 20.46
CA TRP A 127 16.75 8.21 19.80
C TRP A 127 15.49 8.04 20.66
N THR A 128 15.63 7.87 21.95
CA THR A 128 14.51 7.61 22.85
C THR A 128 13.62 8.85 22.95
N GLU A 129 14.24 10.01 23.08
CA GLU A 129 13.55 11.31 23.10
C GLU A 129 12.82 11.56 21.77
N LEU A 130 13.52 11.43 20.63
CA LEU A 130 12.94 11.58 19.31
C LEU A 130 11.75 10.63 19.09
N ARG A 131 11.89 9.36 19.49
CA ARG A 131 10.84 8.34 19.36
C ARG A 131 9.62 8.68 20.21
N ASN A 132 9.82 9.08 21.46
CA ASN A 132 8.74 9.41 22.37
C ASN A 132 7.96 10.63 21.88
N ALA A 133 8.65 11.66 21.42
CA ALA A 133 8.06 12.88 20.85
C ALA A 133 7.26 12.61 19.55
N ASN A 134 7.60 11.54 18.85
CA ASN A 134 6.94 11.15 17.59
C ASN A 134 6.11 9.85 17.68
N ARG A 135 5.74 9.43 18.90
CA ARG A 135 4.94 8.23 19.12
C ARG A 135 3.67 8.15 18.25
N PRO A 136 2.89 9.22 18.07
CA PRO A 136 1.70 9.19 17.21
C PRO A 136 2.01 8.81 15.75
N TRP A 137 3.20 9.18 15.26
CA TRP A 137 3.65 8.78 13.93
C TRP A 137 3.89 7.27 13.84
N PHE A 138 4.56 6.67 14.83
CA PHE A 138 4.80 5.22 14.87
C PHE A 138 3.49 4.44 14.93
N ASP A 139 2.56 4.88 15.78
CA ASP A 139 1.25 4.25 15.93
C ASP A 139 0.45 4.32 14.61
N ALA A 140 0.49 5.46 13.91
CA ALA A 140 -0.14 5.61 12.59
C ALA A 140 0.51 4.73 11.52
N PHE A 141 1.84 4.65 11.48
CA PHE A 141 2.58 3.82 10.55
C PHE A 141 2.30 2.32 10.76
N ASP A 142 2.30 1.86 12.02
CA ASP A 142 1.99 0.47 12.35
C ASP A 142 0.53 0.12 12.02
N THR A 143 -0.40 1.02 12.31
CA THR A 143 -1.82 0.86 11.96
C THR A 143 -2.00 0.76 10.44
N MET A 144 -1.36 1.65 9.69
CA MET A 144 -1.41 1.64 8.22
C MET A 144 -0.87 0.33 7.66
N ARG A 145 0.26 -0.15 8.16
CA ARG A 145 0.85 -1.44 7.76
C ARG A 145 -0.11 -2.61 8.02
N GLY A 146 -0.75 -2.61 9.18
CA GLY A 146 -1.76 -3.61 9.53
C GLY A 146 -2.97 -3.58 8.59
N ARG A 147 -3.48 -2.39 8.26
CA ARG A 147 -4.60 -2.23 7.33
C ARG A 147 -4.26 -2.64 5.90
N MET A 148 -3.06 -2.30 5.41
CA MET A 148 -2.56 -2.75 4.10
C MET A 148 -2.49 -4.28 4.00
N ARG A 149 -2.05 -4.95 5.07
CA ARG A 149 -2.03 -6.41 5.13
C ARG A 149 -3.43 -7.00 5.04
N LEU A 150 -4.38 -6.49 5.82
CA LEU A 150 -5.77 -6.96 5.78
C LEU A 150 -6.42 -6.75 4.41
N ASP A 151 -6.18 -5.62 3.76
CA ASP A 151 -6.69 -5.33 2.42
C ASP A 151 -6.13 -6.28 1.35
N LEU A 152 -4.87 -6.70 1.47
CA LEU A 152 -4.29 -7.71 0.58
C LEU A 152 -4.90 -9.10 0.82
N ASP A 153 -5.16 -9.47 2.08
CA ASP A 153 -5.77 -10.75 2.44
C ASP A 153 -7.24 -10.82 1.97
N ASP A 154 -8.00 -9.73 2.08
CA ASP A 154 -9.39 -9.64 1.61
C ASP A 154 -9.47 -9.69 0.07
N THR A 155 -8.56 -8.99 -0.62
CA THR A 155 -8.49 -8.98 -2.09
C THR A 155 -8.12 -10.36 -2.66
N SER A 156 -7.41 -11.19 -1.91
CA SER A 156 -7.03 -12.55 -2.31
C SER A 156 -8.17 -13.57 -2.09
N ARG A 157 -9.23 -13.20 -1.39
CA ARG A 157 -10.36 -14.09 -1.13
C ARG A 157 -11.24 -14.23 -2.39
N PRO A 158 -11.53 -15.45 -2.88
CA PRO A 158 -12.46 -15.63 -3.98
C PRO A 158 -13.83 -15.03 -3.64
N LEU A 159 -14.41 -14.27 -4.58
CA LEU A 159 -15.79 -13.81 -4.43
C LEU A 159 -16.71 -15.01 -4.20
N PRO A 160 -17.65 -14.96 -3.23
CA PRO A 160 -18.64 -16.01 -3.05
C PRO A 160 -19.39 -16.21 -4.37
N PRO A 161 -19.77 -17.46 -4.72
CA PRO A 161 -20.58 -17.70 -5.89
C PRO A 161 -21.87 -16.87 -5.77
N ASP A 162 -22.19 -16.13 -6.85
CA ASP A 162 -23.42 -15.34 -6.96
C ASP A 162 -24.63 -16.26 -6.68
N THR A 163 -25.21 -16.15 -5.51
CA THR A 163 -26.52 -16.73 -5.16
C THR A 163 -27.59 -15.84 -5.79
N ARG A 164 -27.91 -16.07 -7.06
CA ARG A 164 -29.14 -15.63 -7.69
C ARG A 164 -30.01 -16.83 -8.01
#